data_66963ffa34bf9ecf3e123d80c4cd246d
#
_entry.id   66963ffa34bf9ecf3e123d80c4cd246d
#
_cell.length_a   1.000
_cell.length_b   1.000
_cell.length_c   1.000
_cell.angle_alpha   90.00
_cell.angle_beta   90.00
_cell.angle_gamma   90.00
#
_symmetry.space_group_name_H-M   'P 1'
#
loop_
_entity.id
_entity.type
_entity.pdbx_description
1 polymer ?
#
loop_
_entity_poly.entity_id
_entity_poly.type
_entity_poly.pdbx_seq_one_letter_code
_entity_poly.pdbx_strand_id
1 'polypeptide(L)'
;SSEEAMAYVEKLRELFLYADVSDCKIEEGSMRCDVNISISKTDEWGTRAEIKNIGSISSVGRAIEREAIRQEELIENGESVVFATYRYDEKDDKTIMMRVKEAGNDYRYFPEPDIPFVVIDDEFIEDVRKSIPMLASERREKYVEAGISSLNANKIIQNRSLSNYLNRFLDKNIDLVVASNILLGDISGYLNKVGCEIDTTKLTEEKFISIVSKLTSGDINSKVFKDILEDLMESESSVDEIISS
;
A
#
# COMPACT_ATOMS: atom_id res chain seq x y z
N SER A 1 -19.82 -2.44 -3.08
CA SER A 1 -19.70 -3.20 -1.83
C SER A 1 -18.59 -2.64 -0.94
N SER A 2 -18.53 -3.10 0.31
CA SER A 2 -17.46 -2.76 1.25
C SER A 2 -16.11 -3.26 0.75
N GLU A 3 -16.07 -4.46 0.15
CA GLU A 3 -14.86 -5.07 -0.42
C GLU A 3 -14.32 -4.27 -1.61
N GLU A 4 -15.19 -3.81 -2.50
CA GLU A 4 -14.79 -2.96 -3.63
C GLU A 4 -14.23 -1.62 -3.16
N ALA A 5 -14.82 -1.01 -2.14
CA ALA A 5 -14.33 0.22 -1.55
C ALA A 5 -12.95 0.04 -0.92
N MET A 6 -12.72 -1.04 -0.17
CA MET A 6 -11.41 -1.37 0.39
C MET A 6 -10.38 -1.61 -0.71
N ALA A 7 -10.71 -2.42 -1.73
CA ALA A 7 -9.83 -2.70 -2.85
C ALA A 7 -9.47 -1.43 -3.65
N TYR A 8 -10.41 -0.50 -3.80
CA TYR A 8 -10.18 0.79 -4.43
C TYR A 8 -9.17 1.63 -3.63
N VAL A 9 -9.36 1.74 -2.31
CA VAL A 9 -8.46 2.50 -1.43
C VAL A 9 -7.06 1.85 -1.40
N GLU A 10 -6.97 0.52 -1.34
CA GLU A 10 -5.70 -0.21 -1.44
C GLU A 10 -4.99 0.06 -2.76
N LYS A 11 -5.73 0.06 -3.87
CA LYS A 11 -5.15 0.34 -5.19
C LYS A 11 -4.65 1.78 -5.32
N LEU A 12 -5.37 2.76 -4.77
CA LEU A 12 -4.90 4.15 -4.71
C LEU A 12 -3.65 4.29 -3.83
N ARG A 13 -3.65 3.64 -2.67
CA ARG A 13 -2.49 3.61 -1.78
C ARG A 13 -1.26 3.03 -2.49
N GLU A 14 -1.41 1.89 -3.16
CA GLU A 14 -0.35 1.28 -3.96
C GLU A 14 0.17 2.26 -5.02
N LEU A 15 -0.73 2.90 -5.77
CA LEU A 15 -0.39 3.86 -6.81
C LEU A 15 0.42 5.05 -6.26
N PHE A 16 -0.07 5.69 -5.21
CA PHE A 16 0.57 6.87 -4.62
C PHE A 16 1.93 6.55 -4.01
N LEU A 17 2.07 5.39 -3.37
CA LEU A 17 3.36 4.91 -2.86
C LEU A 17 4.39 4.73 -3.98
N TYR A 18 4.01 4.08 -5.08
CA TYR A 18 4.93 3.79 -6.18
C TYR A 18 5.19 4.98 -7.10
N ALA A 19 4.27 5.94 -7.17
CA ALA A 19 4.45 7.21 -7.88
C ALA A 19 5.18 8.29 -7.07
N ASP A 20 5.62 7.99 -5.84
CA ASP A 20 6.26 8.94 -4.92
C ASP A 20 5.39 10.17 -4.57
N VAL A 21 4.07 10.01 -4.60
CA VAL A 21 3.13 11.10 -4.27
C VAL A 21 2.93 11.23 -2.76
N SER A 22 2.87 10.10 -2.04
CA SER A 22 2.63 10.06 -0.59
C SER A 22 3.15 8.75 0.01
N ASP A 23 3.49 8.77 1.30
CA ASP A 23 3.77 7.56 2.10
C ASP A 23 2.49 6.85 2.57
N CYS A 24 1.32 7.46 2.32
CA CYS A 24 -0.01 6.90 2.54
C CYS A 24 -0.26 6.32 3.94
N LYS A 25 0.28 6.96 4.97
CA LYS A 25 0.05 6.59 6.36
C LYS A 25 -1.22 7.27 6.86
N ILE A 26 -2.27 6.48 7.02
CA ILE A 26 -3.58 6.99 7.46
C ILE A 26 -3.48 7.52 8.89
N GLU A 27 -2.78 6.82 9.77
CA GLU A 27 -2.56 7.17 11.17
C GLU A 27 -1.75 8.47 11.37
N GLU A 28 -0.89 8.82 10.41
CA GLU A 28 -0.12 10.06 10.40
C GLU A 28 -0.80 11.19 9.60
N GLY A 29 -1.93 10.89 8.95
CA GLY A 29 -2.73 11.86 8.20
C GLY A 29 -2.22 12.18 6.79
N SER A 30 -1.21 11.45 6.27
CA SER A 30 -0.74 11.63 4.89
C SER A 30 -1.65 10.98 3.84
N MET A 31 -2.61 10.17 4.28
CA MET A 31 -3.74 9.70 3.49
C MET A 31 -5.01 9.75 4.34
N ARG A 32 -6.11 10.22 3.78
CA ARG A 32 -7.41 10.27 4.47
C ARG A 32 -8.49 9.68 3.58
N CYS A 33 -9.41 8.96 4.20
CA CYS A 33 -10.57 8.38 3.52
C CYS A 33 -11.84 8.81 4.24
N ASP A 34 -12.74 9.48 3.53
CA ASP A 34 -14.10 9.77 3.98
C ASP A 34 -15.07 8.93 3.15
N VAL A 35 -15.98 8.23 3.80
CA VAL A 35 -16.99 7.38 3.16
C VAL A 35 -18.31 8.15 3.04
N ASN A 36 -18.88 8.14 1.84
CA ASN A 36 -20.24 8.61 1.61
C ASN A 36 -21.09 7.43 1.17
N ILE A 37 -22.11 7.11 1.95
CA ILE A 37 -22.99 5.97 1.70
C ILE A 37 -24.46 6.37 1.79
N SER A 38 -25.28 5.83 0.89
CA SER A 38 -26.73 5.85 0.95
C SER A 38 -27.28 4.51 0.48
N ILE A 39 -28.39 4.08 1.06
CA ILE A 39 -29.15 2.92 0.57
C ILE A 39 -30.58 3.36 0.23
N SER A 40 -31.24 2.61 -0.65
CA SER A 40 -32.60 2.88 -1.10
C SER A 40 -33.32 1.57 -1.44
N LYS A 41 -34.65 1.55 -1.30
CA LYS A 41 -35.53 0.46 -1.77
C LYS A 41 -35.91 0.61 -3.25
N THR A 42 -35.53 1.71 -3.89
CA THR A 42 -35.84 2.04 -5.28
C THR A 42 -34.57 2.33 -6.07
N ASP A 43 -34.70 2.59 -7.37
CA ASP A 43 -33.58 3.01 -8.24
C ASP A 43 -33.13 4.46 -7.96
N GLU A 44 -33.86 5.22 -7.14
CA GLU A 44 -33.47 6.56 -6.74
C GLU A 44 -32.46 6.53 -5.59
N TRP A 45 -31.53 7.48 -5.59
CA TRP A 45 -30.53 7.61 -4.54
C TRP A 45 -31.18 7.94 -3.18
N GLY A 46 -30.82 7.20 -2.15
CA GLY A 46 -31.20 7.50 -0.77
C GLY A 46 -30.46 8.71 -0.19
N THR A 47 -30.86 9.13 1.02
CA THR A 47 -30.15 10.19 1.74
C THR A 47 -28.77 9.74 2.16
N ARG A 48 -27.76 10.54 1.83
CA ARG A 48 -26.35 10.24 2.07
C ARG A 48 -25.94 10.52 3.52
N ALA A 49 -25.21 9.58 4.11
CA ALA A 49 -24.41 9.80 5.32
C ALA A 49 -22.93 9.92 4.95
N GLU A 50 -22.21 10.85 5.56
CA GLU A 50 -20.78 11.02 5.41
C GLU A 50 -20.07 10.52 6.67
N ILE A 51 -19.20 9.52 6.55
CA ILE A 51 -18.44 8.96 7.67
C ILE A 51 -17.00 9.46 7.60
N LYS A 52 -16.54 10.06 8.69
CA LYS A 52 -15.19 10.62 8.83
C LYS A 52 -14.38 9.89 9.90
N ASN A 53 -13.08 10.22 9.97
CA ASN A 53 -12.15 9.72 10.98
C ASN A 53 -12.01 8.19 10.94
N ILE A 54 -11.82 7.64 9.76
CA ILE A 54 -11.59 6.21 9.54
C ILE A 54 -10.08 5.96 9.59
N GLY A 55 -9.64 5.17 10.57
CA GLY A 55 -8.22 5.00 10.90
C GLY A 55 -7.49 3.93 10.07
N SER A 56 -8.21 3.10 9.33
CA SER A 56 -7.60 2.04 8.52
C SER A 56 -8.47 1.62 7.34
N ILE A 57 -7.89 0.94 6.35
CA ILE A 57 -8.64 0.41 5.19
C ILE A 57 -9.67 -0.63 5.65
N SER A 58 -9.31 -1.48 6.62
CA SER A 58 -10.27 -2.44 7.18
C SER A 58 -11.45 -1.75 7.87
N SER A 59 -11.21 -0.61 8.50
CA SER A 59 -12.26 0.20 9.13
C SER A 59 -13.16 0.88 8.09
N VAL A 60 -12.67 1.14 6.87
CA VAL A 60 -13.52 1.59 5.74
C VAL A 60 -14.61 0.56 5.45
N GLY A 61 -14.22 -0.71 5.29
CA GLY A 61 -15.19 -1.79 5.05
C GLY A 61 -16.22 -1.92 6.17
N ARG A 62 -15.76 -2.00 7.42
CA ARG A 62 -16.66 -2.10 8.58
C ARG A 62 -17.60 -0.90 8.72
N ALA A 63 -17.07 0.31 8.51
CA ALA A 63 -17.90 1.53 8.58
C ALA A 63 -19.01 1.52 7.52
N ILE A 64 -18.72 1.05 6.30
CA ILE A 64 -19.73 0.91 5.24
C ILE A 64 -20.81 -0.09 5.66
N GLU A 65 -20.44 -1.26 6.15
CA GLU A 65 -21.37 -2.31 6.55
C GLU A 65 -22.27 -1.86 7.72
N ARG A 66 -21.67 -1.27 8.75
CA ARG A 66 -22.43 -0.77 9.92
C ARG A 66 -23.38 0.36 9.57
N GLU A 67 -22.96 1.27 8.73
CA GLU A 67 -23.82 2.36 8.28
C GLU A 67 -24.94 1.85 7.36
N ALA A 68 -24.67 0.89 6.49
CA ALA A 68 -25.70 0.26 5.67
C ALA A 68 -26.79 -0.38 6.53
N ILE A 69 -26.41 -1.19 7.54
CA ILE A 69 -27.35 -1.80 8.49
C ILE A 69 -28.17 -0.74 9.22
N ARG A 70 -27.52 0.32 9.74
CA ARG A 70 -28.23 1.40 10.44
C ARG A 70 -29.27 2.09 9.54
N GLN A 71 -28.91 2.36 8.27
CA GLN A 71 -29.85 2.98 7.33
C GLN A 71 -30.99 2.03 6.96
N GLU A 72 -30.71 0.74 6.80
CA GLU A 72 -31.71 -0.29 6.54
C GLU A 72 -32.73 -0.35 7.67
N GLU A 73 -32.30 -0.41 8.93
CA GLU A 73 -33.18 -0.42 10.10
C GLU A 73 -34.10 0.81 10.16
N LEU A 74 -33.57 2.01 9.90
CA LEU A 74 -34.38 3.24 9.84
C LEU A 74 -35.44 3.16 8.74
N ILE A 75 -35.04 2.76 7.52
CA ILE A 75 -35.95 2.69 6.38
C ILE A 75 -37.02 1.63 6.59
N GLU A 76 -36.71 0.50 7.21
CA GLU A 76 -37.65 -0.57 7.50
C GLU A 76 -38.68 -0.14 8.57
N ASN A 77 -38.26 0.66 9.56
CA ASN A 77 -39.11 1.23 10.56
C ASN A 77 -39.96 2.43 10.06
N GLY A 78 -39.82 2.82 8.79
CA GLY A 78 -40.48 3.97 8.19
C GLY A 78 -39.91 5.32 8.61
N GLU A 79 -38.69 5.31 9.16
CA GLU A 79 -37.94 6.50 9.54
C GLU A 79 -37.07 7.00 8.38
N SER A 80 -36.71 8.29 8.44
CA SER A 80 -35.87 8.91 7.41
C SER A 80 -34.42 8.95 7.83
N VAL A 81 -33.51 8.62 6.88
CA VAL A 81 -32.07 8.85 7.06
C VAL A 81 -31.79 10.35 7.04
N VAL A 82 -31.01 10.84 7.99
CA VAL A 82 -30.67 12.27 8.11
C VAL A 82 -29.34 12.51 7.38
N PHE A 83 -29.29 13.56 6.53
CA PHE A 83 -28.03 14.03 5.94
C PHE A 83 -27.14 14.64 7.00
N ALA A 84 -26.17 13.86 7.46
CA ALA A 84 -25.29 14.23 8.57
C ALA A 84 -23.87 13.70 8.38
N THR A 85 -22.96 14.27 9.16
CA THR A 85 -21.60 13.72 9.33
C THR A 85 -21.61 12.79 10.52
N TYR A 86 -21.04 11.61 10.32
CA TYR A 86 -20.84 10.57 11.31
C TYR A 86 -19.35 10.32 11.52
N ARG A 87 -18.98 9.76 12.67
CA ARG A 87 -17.68 9.11 12.88
C ARG A 87 -17.90 7.62 13.04
N TYR A 88 -16.93 6.83 12.61
CA TYR A 88 -16.90 5.41 12.93
C TYR A 88 -16.19 5.21 14.27
N ASP A 89 -16.82 4.48 15.17
CA ASP A 89 -16.27 4.09 16.47
C ASP A 89 -15.85 2.63 16.39
N GLU A 90 -14.52 2.41 16.28
CA GLU A 90 -13.96 1.06 16.12
C GLU A 90 -14.17 0.17 17.35
N LYS A 91 -14.23 0.78 18.54
CA LYS A 91 -14.40 0.05 19.81
C LYS A 91 -15.80 -0.53 19.95
N ASP A 92 -16.79 0.29 19.63
CA ASP A 92 -18.19 -0.08 19.75
C ASP A 92 -18.76 -0.61 18.43
N ASP A 93 -17.95 -0.63 17.36
CA ASP A 93 -18.29 -1.08 16.01
C ASP A 93 -19.61 -0.47 15.48
N LYS A 94 -19.70 0.87 15.57
CA LYS A 94 -20.91 1.62 15.18
C LYS A 94 -20.58 3.00 14.60
N THR A 95 -21.53 3.56 13.83
CA THR A 95 -21.49 4.95 13.39
C THR A 95 -22.21 5.85 14.39
N ILE A 96 -21.58 6.98 14.73
CA ILE A 96 -22.11 7.95 15.70
C ILE A 96 -22.27 9.28 15.00
N MET A 97 -23.50 9.84 15.04
CA MET A 97 -23.78 11.15 14.46
C MET A 97 -22.97 12.23 15.18
N MET A 98 -22.31 13.09 14.42
CA MET A 98 -21.56 14.25 14.92
C MET A 98 -22.33 15.55 14.72
N ARG A 99 -22.79 15.80 13.51
CA ARG A 99 -23.53 17.02 13.17
C ARG A 99 -24.44 16.79 11.96
N VAL A 100 -25.60 17.40 11.98
CA VAL A 100 -26.49 17.48 10.81
C VAL A 100 -25.88 18.47 9.82
N LYS A 101 -25.91 18.12 8.54
CA LYS A 101 -25.50 19.02 7.46
C LYS A 101 -26.71 19.84 6.99
N GLU A 102 -26.56 21.14 6.96
CA GLU A 102 -27.51 22.01 6.27
C GLU A 102 -27.35 21.85 4.76
N ALA A 103 -28.45 21.71 4.04
CA ALA A 103 -28.43 21.68 2.60
C ALA A 103 -28.05 23.08 2.06
N GLY A 104 -26.99 23.12 1.23
CA GLY A 104 -26.69 24.34 0.48
C GLY A 104 -25.57 25.22 1.01
N ASN A 105 -24.53 24.66 1.65
CA ASN A 105 -23.31 25.42 1.89
C ASN A 105 -22.71 25.88 0.55
N ASP A 106 -22.92 27.13 0.19
CA ASP A 106 -22.24 27.79 -0.90
C ASP A 106 -20.80 28.09 -0.47
N TYR A 107 -19.85 27.32 -0.98
CA TYR A 107 -18.42 27.47 -0.66
C TYR A 107 -17.81 28.71 -1.32
N ARG A 108 -18.51 29.39 -2.23
CA ARG A 108 -18.08 30.61 -2.93
C ARG A 108 -16.67 30.47 -3.53
N TYR A 109 -16.41 29.36 -4.23
CA TYR A 109 -15.17 29.18 -4.94
C TYR A 109 -14.97 30.28 -5.97
N PHE A 110 -13.88 31.03 -5.85
CA PHE A 110 -13.43 32.01 -6.82
C PHE A 110 -11.90 31.88 -6.98
N PRO A 111 -11.34 32.30 -8.14
CA PRO A 111 -9.90 32.28 -8.33
C PRO A 111 -9.20 33.10 -7.26
N GLU A 112 -8.13 32.53 -6.68
CA GLU A 112 -7.30 33.25 -5.70
C GLU A 112 -6.58 34.40 -6.40
N PRO A 113 -6.78 35.66 -5.97
CA PRO A 113 -6.23 36.82 -6.68
C PRO A 113 -4.70 36.92 -6.64
N ASP A 114 -4.07 36.27 -5.65
CA ASP A 114 -2.61 36.31 -5.48
C ASP A 114 -1.90 35.17 -6.21
N ILE A 115 -2.65 34.24 -6.82
CA ILE A 115 -2.08 33.12 -7.57
C ILE A 115 -2.33 33.33 -9.06
N PRO A 116 -1.26 33.50 -9.88
CA PRO A 116 -1.41 33.62 -11.33
C PRO A 116 -1.90 32.31 -11.94
N PHE A 117 -2.49 32.39 -13.14
CA PHE A 117 -2.87 31.20 -13.89
C PHE A 117 -1.65 30.31 -14.16
N VAL A 118 -1.75 29.04 -13.78
CA VAL A 118 -0.76 28.02 -14.11
C VAL A 118 -1.22 27.32 -15.38
N VAL A 119 -0.41 27.42 -16.44
CA VAL A 119 -0.66 26.73 -17.70
C VAL A 119 0.15 25.43 -17.69
N ILE A 120 -0.55 24.31 -17.80
CA ILE A 120 0.06 22.98 -17.94
C ILE A 120 -0.05 22.63 -19.43
N ASP A 121 1.07 22.69 -20.15
CA ASP A 121 1.15 22.35 -21.56
C ASP A 121 1.49 20.86 -21.78
N ASP A 122 1.43 20.45 -23.04
CA ASP A 122 1.70 19.04 -23.41
C ASP A 122 3.16 18.64 -23.13
N GLU A 123 4.11 19.58 -23.20
CA GLU A 123 5.53 19.34 -22.92
C GLU A 123 5.71 18.98 -21.45
N PHE A 124 5.10 19.75 -20.55
CA PHE A 124 5.12 19.47 -19.12
C PHE A 124 4.50 18.08 -18.80
N ILE A 125 3.36 17.77 -19.44
CA ILE A 125 2.70 16.47 -19.24
C ILE A 125 3.59 15.32 -19.70
N GLU A 126 4.27 15.46 -20.86
CA GLU A 126 5.17 14.42 -21.37
C GLU A 126 6.42 14.26 -20.49
N ASP A 127 6.94 15.33 -19.92
CA ASP A 127 8.07 15.24 -18.99
C ASP A 127 7.69 14.57 -17.68
N VAL A 128 6.53 14.89 -17.12
CA VAL A 128 5.98 14.16 -15.96
C VAL A 128 5.78 12.69 -16.32
N ARG A 129 5.21 12.36 -17.48
CA ARG A 129 5.01 10.98 -17.93
C ARG A 129 6.30 10.18 -17.98
N LYS A 130 7.39 10.78 -18.48
CA LYS A 130 8.73 10.16 -18.51
C LYS A 130 9.34 9.98 -17.13
N SER A 131 8.98 10.82 -16.17
CA SER A 131 9.50 10.77 -14.80
C SER A 131 8.76 9.76 -13.90
N ILE A 132 7.60 9.26 -14.32
CA ILE A 132 6.84 8.27 -13.54
C ILE A 132 7.68 7.00 -13.38
N PRO A 133 7.98 6.56 -12.15
CA PRO A 133 8.69 5.33 -11.93
C PRO A 133 7.84 4.11 -12.30
N MET A 134 8.48 2.96 -12.48
CA MET A 134 7.77 1.70 -12.71
C MET A 134 6.77 1.43 -11.59
N LEU A 135 5.48 1.40 -11.92
CA LEU A 135 4.40 1.22 -10.97
C LEU A 135 4.28 -0.23 -10.50
N ALA A 136 3.57 -0.42 -9.40
CA ALA A 136 3.41 -1.73 -8.76
C ALA A 136 2.81 -2.80 -9.69
N SER A 137 1.85 -2.46 -10.55
CA SER A 137 1.26 -3.39 -11.52
C SER A 137 2.28 -3.91 -12.53
N GLU A 138 3.09 -3.01 -13.10
CA GLU A 138 4.13 -3.36 -14.06
C GLU A 138 5.24 -4.21 -13.41
N ARG A 139 5.65 -3.87 -12.17
CA ARG A 139 6.62 -4.69 -11.43
C ARG A 139 6.08 -6.10 -11.16
N ARG A 140 4.81 -6.19 -10.78
CA ARG A 140 4.15 -7.49 -10.53
C ARG A 140 4.16 -8.37 -11.78
N GLU A 141 3.84 -7.81 -12.94
CA GLU A 141 3.90 -8.51 -14.23
C GLU A 141 5.31 -9.03 -14.50
N LYS A 142 6.33 -8.18 -14.40
CA LYS A 142 7.73 -8.56 -14.59
C LYS A 142 8.21 -9.63 -13.61
N TYR A 143 7.77 -9.58 -12.34
CA TYR A 143 8.11 -10.61 -11.35
C TYR A 143 7.50 -11.97 -11.73
N VAL A 144 6.25 -11.97 -12.18
CA VAL A 144 5.58 -13.20 -12.62
C VAL A 144 6.21 -13.75 -13.91
N GLU A 145 6.54 -12.89 -14.88
CA GLU A 145 7.27 -13.27 -16.10
C GLU A 145 8.64 -13.87 -15.78
N ALA A 146 9.32 -13.38 -14.74
CA ALA A 146 10.59 -13.93 -14.23
C ALA A 146 10.42 -15.23 -13.43
N GLY A 147 9.22 -15.80 -13.35
CA GLY A 147 8.94 -17.09 -12.70
C GLY A 147 8.54 -16.99 -11.21
N ILE A 148 8.48 -15.80 -10.63
CA ILE A 148 8.02 -15.62 -9.25
C ILE A 148 6.50 -15.87 -9.20
N SER A 149 6.03 -16.64 -8.20
CA SER A 149 4.60 -16.89 -8.05
C SER A 149 3.83 -15.59 -7.82
N SER A 150 2.59 -15.50 -8.33
CA SER A 150 1.73 -14.33 -8.14
C SER A 150 1.54 -13.97 -6.66
N LEU A 151 1.52 -14.97 -5.78
CA LEU A 151 1.43 -14.76 -4.33
C LEU A 151 2.68 -14.05 -3.79
N ASN A 152 3.87 -14.51 -4.16
CA ASN A 152 5.14 -13.90 -3.73
C ASN A 152 5.33 -12.51 -4.36
N ALA A 153 5.00 -12.35 -5.65
CA ALA A 153 5.02 -11.05 -6.31
C ALA A 153 4.14 -10.03 -5.57
N ASN A 154 2.92 -10.40 -5.20
CA ASN A 154 2.03 -9.54 -4.41
C ASN A 154 2.61 -9.19 -3.03
N LYS A 155 3.19 -10.16 -2.31
CA LYS A 155 3.83 -9.90 -1.01
C LYS A 155 5.01 -8.95 -1.11
N ILE A 156 5.84 -9.09 -2.16
CA ILE A 156 6.97 -8.18 -2.41
C ILE A 156 6.46 -6.76 -2.71
N ILE A 157 5.42 -6.63 -3.55
CA ILE A 157 4.82 -5.34 -3.89
C ILE A 157 4.24 -4.63 -2.66
N GLN A 158 3.70 -5.35 -1.69
CA GLN A 158 3.19 -4.75 -0.44
C GLN A 158 4.29 -4.07 0.39
N ASN A 159 5.54 -4.49 0.25
CA ASN A 159 6.69 -3.83 0.86
C ASN A 159 7.54 -3.14 -0.21
N ARG A 160 7.39 -1.81 -0.32
CA ARG A 160 8.07 -1.00 -1.34
C ARG A 160 9.59 -1.10 -1.26
N SER A 161 10.18 -1.16 -0.07
CA SER A 161 11.62 -1.29 0.13
C SER A 161 12.13 -2.61 -0.46
N LEU A 162 11.49 -3.73 -0.17
CA LEU A 162 11.82 -5.03 -0.75
C LEU A 162 11.61 -5.06 -2.27
N SER A 163 10.53 -4.43 -2.75
CA SER A 163 10.26 -4.32 -4.19
C SER A 163 11.32 -3.48 -4.90
N ASN A 164 11.73 -2.35 -4.33
CA ASN A 164 12.80 -1.53 -4.89
C ASN A 164 14.11 -2.29 -4.92
N TYR A 165 14.41 -3.05 -3.87
CA TYR A 165 15.61 -3.87 -3.80
C TYR A 165 15.59 -4.98 -4.86
N LEU A 166 14.53 -5.79 -4.95
CA LEU A 166 14.42 -6.86 -5.94
C LEU A 166 14.44 -6.33 -7.39
N ASN A 167 13.85 -5.16 -7.63
CA ASN A 167 13.79 -4.56 -8.96
C ASN A 167 15.19 -4.28 -9.57
N ARG A 168 16.23 -4.11 -8.75
CA ARG A 168 17.62 -3.92 -9.18
C ARG A 168 18.21 -5.16 -9.88
N PHE A 169 17.55 -6.30 -9.73
CA PHE A 169 18.04 -7.59 -10.21
C PHE A 169 17.23 -8.17 -11.37
N LEU A 170 16.17 -7.48 -11.84
CA LEU A 170 15.34 -7.98 -12.94
C LEU A 170 16.14 -8.26 -14.22
N ASP A 171 17.12 -7.41 -14.52
CA ASP A 171 17.99 -7.55 -15.70
C ASP A 171 19.33 -8.23 -15.38
N LYS A 172 19.47 -8.80 -14.17
CA LYS A 172 20.68 -9.52 -13.75
C LYS A 172 20.52 -11.03 -13.99
N ASN A 173 21.62 -11.69 -14.23
CA ASN A 173 21.62 -13.15 -14.41
C ASN A 173 21.62 -13.86 -13.04
N ILE A 174 20.51 -13.82 -12.32
CA ILE A 174 20.30 -14.53 -11.05
C ILE A 174 18.96 -15.26 -11.05
N ASP A 175 18.82 -16.26 -10.18
CA ASP A 175 17.53 -16.93 -9.96
C ASP A 175 16.60 -16.05 -9.11
N LEU A 176 15.66 -15.37 -9.79
CA LEU A 176 14.72 -14.45 -9.13
C LEU A 176 13.68 -15.18 -8.26
N VAL A 177 13.46 -16.47 -8.48
CA VAL A 177 12.58 -17.28 -7.61
C VAL A 177 13.27 -17.51 -6.27
N VAL A 178 14.53 -17.95 -6.28
CA VAL A 178 15.35 -18.10 -5.07
C VAL A 178 15.51 -16.75 -4.37
N ALA A 179 15.84 -15.69 -5.11
CA ALA A 179 15.97 -14.33 -4.58
C ALA A 179 14.68 -13.87 -3.85
N SER A 180 13.52 -14.06 -4.48
CA SER A 180 12.24 -13.68 -3.88
C SER A 180 11.92 -14.47 -2.61
N ASN A 181 12.26 -15.77 -2.58
CA ASN A 181 11.99 -16.63 -1.43
C ASN A 181 12.83 -16.22 -0.21
N ILE A 182 14.13 -15.94 -0.38
CA ILE A 182 14.98 -15.50 0.73
C ILE A 182 14.61 -14.08 1.20
N LEU A 183 14.22 -13.18 0.29
CA LEU A 183 13.74 -11.84 0.66
C LEU A 183 12.49 -11.89 1.50
N LEU A 184 11.48 -12.69 1.09
CA LEU A 184 10.21 -12.81 1.82
C LEU A 184 10.31 -13.65 3.09
N GLY A 185 11.29 -14.53 3.17
CA GLY A 185 11.52 -15.41 4.31
C GLY A 185 12.50 -14.83 5.32
N ASP A 186 13.72 -15.34 5.27
CA ASP A 186 14.73 -15.10 6.31
C ASP A 186 15.17 -13.63 6.40
N ILE A 187 15.34 -12.95 5.24
CA ILE A 187 15.72 -11.52 5.23
C ILE A 187 14.62 -10.66 5.84
N SER A 188 13.34 -10.83 5.43
CA SER A 188 12.23 -10.09 6.05
C SER A 188 12.10 -10.40 7.53
N GLY A 189 12.35 -11.65 7.95
CA GLY A 189 12.36 -12.03 9.36
C GLY A 189 13.42 -11.26 10.16
N TYR A 190 14.63 -11.14 9.62
CA TYR A 190 15.72 -10.35 10.21
C TYR A 190 15.35 -8.86 10.28
N LEU A 191 14.92 -8.25 9.17
CA LEU A 191 14.55 -6.83 9.10
C LEU A 191 13.47 -6.48 10.12
N ASN A 192 12.45 -7.32 10.26
CA ASN A 192 11.38 -7.13 11.24
C ASN A 192 11.89 -7.25 12.70
N LYS A 193 12.81 -8.18 12.96
CA LYS A 193 13.42 -8.36 14.29
C LYS A 193 14.24 -7.15 14.73
N VAL A 194 15.02 -6.59 13.78
CA VAL A 194 15.90 -5.44 14.04
C VAL A 194 15.15 -4.10 13.93
N GLY A 195 14.05 -4.06 13.19
CA GLY A 195 13.26 -2.84 12.95
C GLY A 195 13.94 -1.89 11.96
N CYS A 196 14.57 -2.43 10.90
CA CYS A 196 15.25 -1.64 9.88
C CYS A 196 14.80 -1.99 8.46
N GLU A 197 15.11 -1.12 7.50
CA GLU A 197 14.86 -1.32 6.07
C GLU A 197 16.09 -1.97 5.41
N ILE A 198 15.88 -2.74 4.32
CA ILE A 198 16.96 -3.48 3.63
C ILE A 198 18.08 -2.56 3.14
N ASP A 199 17.76 -1.37 2.67
CA ASP A 199 18.73 -0.39 2.16
C ASP A 199 19.62 0.22 3.27
N THR A 200 19.30 0.00 4.55
CA THR A 200 20.13 0.45 5.69
C THR A 200 21.12 -0.61 6.16
N THR A 201 21.04 -1.82 5.60
CA THR A 201 21.93 -2.95 5.94
C THR A 201 23.21 -2.95 5.11
N LYS A 202 24.14 -3.86 5.44
CA LYS A 202 25.36 -4.11 4.68
C LYS A 202 25.20 -5.16 3.57
N LEU A 203 23.95 -5.55 3.26
CA LEU A 203 23.66 -6.48 2.16
C LEU A 203 23.74 -5.74 0.81
N THR A 204 24.95 -5.66 0.26
CA THR A 204 25.17 -5.04 -1.05
C THR A 204 24.59 -5.91 -2.18
N GLU A 205 24.45 -5.33 -3.39
CA GLU A 205 24.01 -6.07 -4.57
C GLU A 205 24.95 -7.26 -4.88
N GLU A 206 26.26 -7.07 -4.75
CA GLU A 206 27.25 -8.12 -4.99
C GLU A 206 27.10 -9.29 -4.01
N LYS A 207 26.91 -9.00 -2.72
CA LYS A 207 26.65 -10.03 -1.71
C LYS A 207 25.37 -10.79 -2.01
N PHE A 208 24.30 -10.06 -2.37
CA PHE A 208 23.01 -10.67 -2.69
C PHE A 208 23.11 -11.60 -3.92
N ILE A 209 23.74 -11.15 -4.99
CA ILE A 209 24.01 -11.97 -6.19
C ILE A 209 24.80 -13.22 -5.82
N SER A 210 25.89 -13.08 -5.04
CA SER A 210 26.72 -14.20 -4.61
C SER A 210 25.94 -15.24 -3.80
N ILE A 211 25.14 -14.79 -2.83
CA ILE A 211 24.29 -15.68 -2.01
C ILE A 211 23.23 -16.40 -2.85
N VAL A 212 22.52 -15.69 -3.73
CA VAL A 212 21.53 -16.31 -4.61
C VAL A 212 22.19 -17.35 -5.51
N SER A 213 23.34 -17.04 -6.10
CA SER A 213 24.12 -17.99 -6.91
C SER A 213 24.50 -19.25 -6.13
N LYS A 214 25.06 -19.11 -4.92
CA LYS A 214 25.46 -20.23 -4.08
C LYS A 214 24.31 -21.09 -3.61
N LEU A 215 23.14 -20.49 -3.35
CA LEU A 215 21.91 -21.22 -3.04
C LEU A 215 21.38 -21.98 -4.26
N THR A 216 21.42 -21.36 -5.44
CA THR A 216 20.96 -21.96 -6.68
C THR A 216 21.86 -23.10 -7.15
N SER A 217 23.18 -22.97 -7.01
CA SER A 217 24.15 -24.04 -7.32
C SER A 217 24.16 -25.18 -6.29
N GLY A 218 23.63 -24.94 -5.08
CA GLY A 218 23.67 -25.88 -3.97
C GLY A 218 25.00 -25.88 -3.20
N ASP A 219 25.89 -24.91 -3.43
CA ASP A 219 27.12 -24.72 -2.66
C ASP A 219 26.87 -24.45 -1.19
N ILE A 220 25.74 -23.80 -0.90
CA ILE A 220 25.21 -23.64 0.44
C ILE A 220 23.73 -24.05 0.47
N ASN A 221 23.27 -24.48 1.63
CA ASN A 221 21.85 -24.77 1.85
C ASN A 221 21.18 -23.69 2.72
N SER A 222 19.86 -23.77 2.87
CA SER A 222 19.08 -22.79 3.64
C SER A 222 19.49 -22.70 5.11
N LYS A 223 20.07 -23.78 5.70
CA LYS A 223 20.56 -23.74 7.07
C LYS A 223 21.80 -22.87 7.18
N VAL A 224 22.79 -23.11 6.34
CA VAL A 224 24.02 -22.28 6.27
C VAL A 224 23.66 -20.82 6.01
N PHE A 225 22.74 -20.56 5.07
CA PHE A 225 22.27 -19.20 4.82
C PHE A 225 21.72 -18.52 6.07
N LYS A 226 20.89 -19.22 6.85
CA LYS A 226 20.35 -18.68 8.12
C LYS A 226 21.44 -18.42 9.15
N ASP A 227 22.40 -19.32 9.26
CA ASP A 227 23.49 -19.21 10.23
C ASP A 227 24.38 -17.98 9.96
N ILE A 228 24.58 -17.60 8.67
CA ILE A 228 25.41 -16.46 8.27
C ILE A 228 24.63 -15.16 8.01
N LEU A 229 23.29 -15.17 8.13
CA LEU A 229 22.45 -14.05 7.72
C LEU A 229 22.80 -12.76 8.48
N GLU A 230 23.00 -12.84 9.80
CA GLU A 230 23.34 -11.67 10.62
C GLU A 230 24.63 -11.02 10.16
N ASP A 231 25.66 -11.81 9.91
CA ASP A 231 26.96 -11.33 9.39
C ASP A 231 26.82 -10.73 7.98
N LEU A 232 25.99 -11.31 7.12
CA LEU A 232 25.70 -10.76 5.79
C LEU A 232 25.06 -9.37 5.86
N MET A 233 24.18 -9.15 6.85
CA MET A 233 23.41 -7.91 7.01
C MET A 233 24.21 -6.81 7.73
N GLU A 234 25.20 -7.15 8.57
CA GLU A 234 25.90 -6.20 9.46
C GLU A 234 27.37 -5.98 9.11
N SER A 235 28.04 -6.94 8.46
CA SER A 235 29.47 -6.91 8.17
C SER A 235 29.75 -6.34 6.79
N GLU A 236 30.94 -5.78 6.59
CA GLU A 236 31.47 -5.38 5.27
C GLU A 236 32.20 -6.53 4.57
N SER A 237 32.41 -7.69 5.23
CA SER A 237 33.11 -8.84 4.69
C SER A 237 32.42 -9.44 3.48
N SER A 238 33.17 -10.05 2.59
CA SER A 238 32.62 -10.77 1.44
C SER A 238 31.86 -12.03 1.88
N VAL A 239 30.99 -12.54 1.01
CA VAL A 239 30.22 -13.78 1.28
C VAL A 239 31.18 -14.98 1.54
N ASP A 240 32.29 -15.08 0.78
CA ASP A 240 33.23 -16.17 0.92
C ASP A 240 34.01 -16.12 2.27
N GLU A 241 34.35 -14.92 2.74
CA GLU A 241 34.97 -14.74 4.05
C GLU A 241 33.99 -15.12 5.18
N ILE A 242 32.71 -14.69 5.09
CA ILE A 242 31.70 -15.02 6.08
C ILE A 242 31.43 -16.54 6.15
N ILE A 243 31.39 -17.22 5.00
CA ILE A 243 31.18 -18.69 4.97
C ILE A 243 32.37 -19.45 5.55
N SER A 244 33.57 -18.87 5.45
CA SER A 244 34.84 -19.53 5.89
C SER A 244 35.13 -19.30 7.37
N SER A 245 34.42 -18.39 8.04
CA SER A 245 34.60 -18.07 9.45
C SER A 245 33.76 -18.99 10.35
#